data_8d8cb02601ef070739ec488c5c8f9027
#
_entry.id   8d8cb02601ef070739ec488c5c8f9027
#
_cell.length_a   1.000
_cell.length_b   1.000
_cell.length_c   1.000
_cell.angle_alpha   90.00
_cell.angle_beta   90.00
_cell.angle_gamma   90.00
#
_symmetry.space_group_name_H-M   'P 1'
#
loop_
_entity.id
_entity.type
_entity.pdbx_description
1 polymer ?
#
loop_
_entity_poly.entity_id
_entity_poly.type
_entity_poly.pdbx_seq_one_letter_code
_entity_poly.pdbx_strand_id
1 'polypeptide(L)'
;MFAVALGGSMTITLLLPSIDIASVDATSVSMDKQLTAGWETGFNIYDPLLLGWHKPVKVLLKTDPVSGQPMEPIYAYVYEKGTPFPGGVLHPDNLGAHSKQLSLDEGKISAARSGQGAVFLIKADDQKRPYIEDATATKGWNPGAVLKTAGDENASHAGAGKTLFVREGCWWCHTLLPEQTQDWQVFGAPPMLGDFNGESPTAFGSDRKAPDLLHVGSRNSSREWMMLHFYNPRLVQPHSIMPRFDYLWGEVDASGKKIDYNKWDEEFDAYRDGKRDLPPEIPTYAPNSEIRWLIDFVLNMK
;
A
#
# COMPACT_ATOMS: atom_id res chain seq x y z
N MET A 1 12.04 -44.88 13.34
CA MET A 1 11.04 -44.51 12.33
C MET A 1 10.43 -43.13 12.55
N PHE A 2 9.95 -42.79 13.77
CA PHE A 2 9.34 -41.48 14.04
C PHE A 2 10.27 -40.28 13.75
N ALA A 3 11.52 -40.32 14.21
CA ALA A 3 12.49 -39.26 13.97
C ALA A 3 12.83 -39.07 12.48
N VAL A 4 12.86 -40.14 11.68
CA VAL A 4 13.10 -40.07 10.25
C VAL A 4 11.88 -39.47 9.51
N ALA A 5 10.68 -39.87 9.91
CA ALA A 5 9.45 -39.30 9.33
C ALA A 5 9.30 -37.83 9.68
N LEU A 6 9.56 -37.43 10.94
CA LEU A 6 9.50 -36.03 11.36
C LEU A 6 10.59 -35.19 10.68
N GLY A 7 11.82 -35.67 10.65
CA GLY A 7 12.92 -34.97 9.99
C GLY A 7 12.70 -34.82 8.49
N GLY A 8 12.23 -35.90 7.82
CA GLY A 8 11.87 -35.84 6.40
C GLY A 8 10.72 -34.85 6.11
N SER A 9 9.68 -34.87 6.93
CA SER A 9 8.58 -33.92 6.81
C SER A 9 9.05 -32.48 7.00
N MET A 10 9.82 -32.18 8.05
CA MET A 10 10.36 -30.84 8.27
C MET A 10 11.27 -30.36 7.13
N THR A 11 12.07 -31.27 6.58
CA THR A 11 12.94 -30.94 5.45
C THR A 11 12.10 -30.55 4.22
N ILE A 12 11.10 -31.33 3.89
CA ILE A 12 10.28 -31.10 2.69
C ILE A 12 9.35 -29.88 2.86
N THR A 13 8.77 -29.72 4.05
CA THR A 13 7.72 -28.69 4.24
C THR A 13 8.25 -27.35 4.71
N LEU A 14 9.40 -27.30 5.34
CA LEU A 14 9.99 -26.06 5.87
C LEU A 14 11.33 -25.73 5.22
N LEU A 15 12.29 -26.66 5.25
CA LEU A 15 13.66 -26.35 4.86
C LEU A 15 13.78 -26.08 3.35
N LEU A 16 13.27 -26.97 2.50
CA LEU A 16 13.36 -26.79 1.04
C LEU A 16 12.60 -25.57 0.56
N PRO A 17 11.34 -25.33 0.95
CA PRO A 17 10.64 -24.08 0.58
C PRO A 17 11.34 -22.82 1.11
N SER A 18 11.93 -22.88 2.30
CA SER A 18 12.67 -21.72 2.83
C SER A 18 13.93 -21.40 2.02
N ILE A 19 14.64 -22.42 1.52
CA ILE A 19 15.79 -22.24 0.64
C ILE A 19 15.35 -21.66 -0.71
N ASP A 20 14.27 -22.20 -1.29
CA ASP A 20 13.73 -21.70 -2.56
C ASP A 20 13.31 -20.24 -2.44
N ILE A 21 12.56 -19.89 -1.39
CA ILE A 21 12.13 -18.51 -1.16
C ILE A 21 13.31 -17.58 -0.93
N ALA A 22 14.32 -18.03 -0.17
CA ALA A 22 15.51 -17.22 0.07
C ALA A 22 16.36 -16.96 -1.19
N SER A 23 16.19 -17.79 -2.22
CA SER A 23 16.87 -17.62 -3.52
C SER A 23 16.13 -16.69 -4.48
N VAL A 24 14.90 -16.30 -4.16
CA VAL A 24 14.08 -15.44 -5.04
C VAL A 24 14.47 -13.98 -4.87
N ASP A 25 14.85 -13.35 -5.96
CA ASP A 25 15.20 -11.94 -5.96
C ASP A 25 13.96 -11.05 -5.80
N ALA A 26 14.15 -9.93 -5.12
CA ALA A 26 13.11 -8.90 -5.03
C ALA A 26 12.85 -8.26 -6.40
N THR A 27 11.60 -8.01 -6.69
CA THR A 27 11.16 -7.26 -7.87
C THR A 27 10.98 -5.78 -7.54
N SER A 28 10.84 -4.93 -8.55
CA SER A 28 10.47 -3.52 -8.34
C SER A 28 9.13 -3.36 -7.63
N VAL A 29 8.19 -4.27 -7.87
CA VAL A 29 6.89 -4.31 -7.19
C VAL A 29 7.06 -4.60 -5.70
N SER A 30 7.90 -5.58 -5.36
CA SER A 30 8.22 -5.89 -3.97
C SER A 30 8.89 -4.71 -3.27
N MET A 31 9.86 -4.07 -3.92
CA MET A 31 10.53 -2.89 -3.37
C MET A 31 9.56 -1.72 -3.16
N ASP A 32 8.67 -1.48 -4.12
CA ASP A 32 7.61 -0.48 -3.99
C ASP A 32 6.72 -0.75 -2.78
N LYS A 33 6.26 -1.97 -2.61
CA LYS A 33 5.46 -2.38 -1.46
C LYS A 33 6.20 -2.20 -0.14
N GLN A 34 7.48 -2.53 -0.09
CA GLN A 34 8.31 -2.35 1.11
C GLN A 34 8.47 -0.87 1.45
N LEU A 35 8.79 -0.02 0.50
CA LEU A 35 8.95 1.42 0.73
C LEU A 35 7.65 2.11 1.13
N THR A 36 6.50 1.63 0.64
CA THR A 36 5.19 2.22 0.94
C THR A 36 4.48 1.55 2.10
N ALA A 37 5.00 0.47 2.65
CA ALA A 37 4.30 -0.32 3.65
C ALA A 37 4.19 0.37 5.01
N GLY A 38 5.16 1.16 5.41
CA GLY A 38 5.10 1.91 6.66
C GLY A 38 5.05 1.03 7.93
N TRP A 39 5.69 -0.13 7.92
CA TRP A 39 5.69 -1.07 9.05
C TRP A 39 7.08 -1.31 9.65
N GLU A 40 7.11 -1.94 10.80
CA GLU A 40 8.32 -2.31 11.52
C GLU A 40 8.33 -3.80 11.87
N THR A 41 9.52 -4.31 12.20
CA THR A 41 9.64 -5.62 12.82
C THR A 41 8.85 -5.65 14.14
N GLY A 42 7.96 -6.63 14.30
CA GLY A 42 7.04 -6.66 15.43
C GLY A 42 5.74 -5.89 15.20
N PHE A 43 5.35 -5.71 13.94
CA PHE A 43 4.10 -5.07 13.55
C PHE A 43 2.92 -5.51 14.42
N ASN A 44 2.24 -4.53 14.99
CA ASN A 44 1.00 -4.71 15.71
C ASN A 44 -0.09 -3.88 15.04
N ILE A 45 -1.12 -4.55 14.49
CA ILE A 45 -2.22 -3.89 13.78
C ILE A 45 -3.04 -2.95 14.67
N TYR A 46 -2.92 -3.07 15.98
CA TYR A 46 -3.60 -2.21 16.95
C TYR A 46 -2.69 -1.09 17.49
N ASP A 47 -1.46 -0.97 17.00
CA ASP A 47 -0.56 0.09 17.42
C ASP A 47 -1.06 1.43 16.87
N PRO A 48 -1.40 2.42 17.73
CA PRO A 48 -1.84 3.74 17.30
C PRO A 48 -0.83 4.46 16.41
N LEU A 49 0.46 4.18 16.56
CA LEU A 49 1.51 4.75 15.72
C LEU A 49 1.41 4.29 14.27
N LEU A 50 0.87 3.10 14.03
CA LEU A 50 0.63 2.57 12.68
C LEU A 50 -0.67 3.10 12.06
N LEU A 51 -1.55 3.71 12.87
CA LEU A 51 -2.85 4.20 12.45
C LEU A 51 -2.79 5.60 11.80
N GLY A 52 -1.80 5.85 10.98
CA GLY A 52 -1.73 7.05 10.17
C GLY A 52 -0.72 8.11 10.61
N TRP A 53 0.09 7.86 11.60
CA TRP A 53 1.19 8.75 11.96
C TRP A 53 2.38 8.58 11.04
N HIS A 54 2.59 7.37 10.54
CA HIS A 54 3.63 7.04 9.58
C HIS A 54 3.02 7.14 8.18
N LYS A 55 3.31 8.22 7.51
CA LYS A 55 2.73 8.56 6.22
C LYS A 55 3.82 8.62 5.15
N PRO A 56 4.39 7.48 4.73
CA PRO A 56 5.25 7.50 3.56
C PRO A 56 4.41 7.96 2.36
N VAL A 57 4.92 8.94 1.65
CA VAL A 57 4.26 9.52 0.49
C VAL A 57 4.98 9.07 -0.76
N LYS A 58 4.25 8.41 -1.66
CA LYS A 58 4.73 8.06 -2.98
C LYS A 58 4.33 9.16 -3.95
N VAL A 59 5.28 9.69 -4.68
CA VAL A 59 5.04 10.73 -5.68
C VAL A 59 5.69 10.38 -7.01
N LEU A 60 5.06 10.76 -8.11
CA LEU A 60 5.63 10.65 -9.45
C LEU A 60 6.25 11.99 -9.85
N LEU A 61 7.57 12.02 -9.94
CA LEU A 61 8.33 13.18 -10.37
C LEU A 61 8.58 13.14 -11.88
N LYS A 62 8.22 14.22 -12.55
CA LYS A 62 8.51 14.49 -13.98
C LYS A 62 9.45 15.67 -14.13
N THR A 63 9.82 16.29 -13.03
CA THR A 63 10.65 17.49 -12.98
C THR A 63 11.65 17.33 -11.83
N ASP A 64 12.90 17.67 -12.09
CA ASP A 64 13.95 17.64 -11.07
C ASP A 64 13.64 18.66 -9.97
N PRO A 65 13.62 18.27 -8.69
CA PRO A 65 13.22 19.14 -7.58
C PRO A 65 14.23 20.27 -7.29
N VAL A 66 15.42 20.22 -7.86
CA VAL A 66 16.47 21.23 -7.66
C VAL A 66 16.55 22.21 -8.82
N SER A 67 16.67 21.66 -10.03
CA SER A 67 16.86 22.47 -11.24
C SER A 67 15.56 22.96 -11.87
N GLY A 68 14.43 22.31 -11.54
CA GLY A 68 13.15 22.56 -12.18
C GLY A 68 13.07 22.09 -13.64
N GLN A 69 14.07 21.34 -14.11
CA GLN A 69 14.10 20.85 -15.49
C GLN A 69 13.28 19.55 -15.63
N PRO A 70 12.66 19.32 -16.79
CA PRO A 70 12.03 18.03 -17.08
C PRO A 70 13.02 16.88 -16.92
N MET A 71 12.53 15.77 -16.37
CA MET A 71 13.28 14.53 -16.20
C MET A 71 12.43 13.33 -16.60
N GLU A 72 13.05 12.18 -16.81
CA GLU A 72 12.34 10.92 -16.96
C GLU A 72 11.47 10.66 -15.72
N PRO A 73 10.21 10.29 -15.91
CA PRO A 73 9.29 10.06 -14.79
C PRO A 73 9.84 9.00 -13.83
N ILE A 74 9.97 9.36 -12.56
CA ILE A 74 10.45 8.45 -11.52
C ILE A 74 9.58 8.54 -10.28
N TYR A 75 9.33 7.39 -9.63
CA TYR A 75 8.67 7.38 -8.32
C TYR A 75 9.67 7.70 -7.21
N ALA A 76 9.33 8.70 -6.41
CA ALA A 76 10.01 9.03 -5.18
C ALA A 76 9.14 8.64 -3.97
N TYR A 77 9.77 8.07 -2.96
CA TYR A 77 9.16 7.63 -1.71
C TYR A 77 9.67 8.53 -0.61
N VAL A 78 8.77 9.35 -0.09
CA VAL A 78 9.11 10.44 0.83
C VAL A 78 8.69 10.09 2.24
N TYR A 79 9.67 10.07 3.13
CA TYR A 79 9.48 9.98 4.57
C TYR A 79 9.72 11.35 5.16
N GLU A 80 8.66 12.05 5.54
CA GLU A 80 8.78 13.36 6.16
C GLU A 80 9.36 13.26 7.57
N LYS A 81 9.79 14.39 8.11
CA LYS A 81 10.23 14.44 9.50
C LYS A 81 9.12 13.96 10.43
N GLY A 82 9.45 13.02 11.30
CA GLY A 82 8.48 12.39 12.19
C GLY A 82 7.86 11.08 11.63
N THR A 83 8.16 10.72 10.37
CA THR A 83 7.78 9.43 9.81
C THR A 83 8.92 8.44 10.02
N PRO A 84 8.80 7.46 10.90
CA PRO A 84 9.86 6.47 11.09
C PRO A 84 9.94 5.55 9.86
N PHE A 85 11.15 5.19 9.52
CA PHE A 85 11.41 4.22 8.49
C PHE A 85 11.15 2.80 9.03
N PRO A 86 10.43 1.92 8.32
CA PRO A 86 10.10 0.59 8.80
C PRO A 86 11.35 -0.24 9.08
N GLY A 87 11.40 -0.90 10.23
CA GLY A 87 12.49 -1.79 10.61
C GLY A 87 12.61 -2.96 9.63
N GLY A 88 13.84 -3.33 9.28
CA GLY A 88 14.12 -4.46 8.39
C GLY A 88 13.87 -4.22 6.89
N VAL A 89 13.18 -3.17 6.51
CA VAL A 89 13.08 -2.73 5.11
C VAL A 89 14.44 -2.19 4.68
N LEU A 90 14.80 -2.39 3.44
CA LEU A 90 16.12 -2.04 2.89
C LEU A 90 17.30 -2.82 3.50
N HIS A 91 17.05 -3.86 4.28
CA HIS A 91 18.14 -4.77 4.64
C HIS A 91 18.61 -5.49 3.37
N PRO A 92 19.94 -5.62 3.14
CA PRO A 92 20.46 -6.29 1.94
C PRO A 92 19.86 -7.67 1.70
N ASP A 93 19.58 -8.42 2.74
CA ASP A 93 18.98 -9.76 2.68
C ASP A 93 17.52 -9.73 2.19
N ASN A 94 16.82 -8.60 2.36
CA ASN A 94 15.43 -8.43 1.91
C ASN A 94 15.31 -7.96 0.46
N LEU A 95 16.41 -7.60 -0.16
CA LEU A 95 16.43 -6.99 -1.49
C LEU A 95 16.96 -7.93 -2.57
N GLY A 96 17.26 -9.17 -2.20
CA GLY A 96 17.80 -10.19 -3.09
C GLY A 96 19.30 -10.06 -3.36
N ALA A 97 19.89 -11.12 -3.89
CA ALA A 97 21.33 -11.23 -4.12
C ALA A 97 21.88 -10.23 -5.16
N HIS A 98 20.99 -9.63 -5.97
CA HIS A 98 21.36 -8.68 -7.02
C HIS A 98 21.27 -7.22 -6.58
N SER A 99 20.80 -6.96 -5.39
CA SER A 99 20.77 -5.61 -4.81
C SER A 99 22.14 -5.09 -4.38
N LYS A 100 23.19 -5.46 -5.09
CA LYS A 100 24.59 -5.07 -4.83
C LYS A 100 24.84 -3.56 -4.72
N GLN A 101 23.82 -2.76 -4.98
CA GLN A 101 23.97 -1.30 -5.04
C GLN A 101 23.30 -0.57 -3.89
N LEU A 102 22.81 -1.29 -2.90
CA LEU A 102 22.57 -0.65 -1.64
C LEU A 102 23.89 -0.42 -0.92
N SER A 103 24.72 0.41 -1.47
CA SER A 103 25.59 1.25 -0.66
C SER A 103 24.71 2.26 0.08
N LEU A 104 23.68 1.75 0.74
CA LEU A 104 22.90 2.54 1.68
C LEU A 104 23.85 2.85 2.80
N ASP A 105 24.27 4.08 2.81
CA ASP A 105 24.95 4.63 3.98
C ASP A 105 24.04 4.34 5.20
N GLU A 106 24.48 3.46 6.07
CA GLU A 106 23.74 3.09 7.28
C GLU A 106 23.31 4.32 8.08
N GLY A 107 24.10 5.40 8.03
CA GLY A 107 23.75 6.68 8.64
C GLY A 107 22.48 7.29 8.09
N LYS A 108 22.20 7.17 6.80
CA LYS A 108 20.99 7.72 6.18
C LYS A 108 19.76 6.88 6.49
N ILE A 109 19.89 5.56 6.49
CA ILE A 109 18.84 4.67 6.97
C ILE A 109 18.55 4.98 8.44
N SER A 110 19.58 5.15 9.26
CA SER A 110 19.44 5.54 10.65
C SER A 110 18.70 6.85 10.81
N ALA A 111 19.00 7.86 10.00
CA ALA A 111 18.30 9.15 10.01
C ALA A 111 16.81 8.99 9.68
N ALA A 112 16.45 8.23 8.66
CA ALA A 112 15.05 7.95 8.35
C ALA A 112 14.35 7.20 9.47
N ARG A 113 14.98 6.16 10.04
CA ARG A 113 14.45 5.41 11.19
C ARG A 113 14.27 6.28 12.43
N SER A 114 15.14 7.25 12.63
CA SER A 114 15.01 8.22 13.73
C SER A 114 13.94 9.30 13.48
N GLY A 115 13.23 9.22 12.35
CA GLY A 115 12.20 10.19 12.00
C GLY A 115 12.72 11.53 11.50
N GLN A 116 13.95 11.59 11.01
CA GLN A 116 14.53 12.84 10.46
C GLN A 116 14.09 13.11 9.01
N GLY A 117 13.48 12.12 8.39
CA GLY A 117 13.02 12.17 7.00
C GLY A 117 14.03 11.63 5.99
N ALA A 118 13.52 11.08 4.89
CA ALA A 118 14.33 10.54 3.80
C ALA A 118 13.57 10.54 2.48
N VAL A 119 14.33 10.46 1.38
CA VAL A 119 13.81 10.31 0.03
C VAL A 119 14.48 9.09 -0.61
N PHE A 120 13.67 8.13 -1.02
CA PHE A 120 14.13 6.94 -1.72
C PHE A 120 13.54 6.86 -3.12
N LEU A 121 14.28 6.26 -4.03
CA LEU A 121 13.87 6.04 -5.42
C LEU A 121 14.03 4.57 -5.77
N ILE A 122 13.12 4.02 -6.55
CA ILE A 122 13.36 2.74 -7.22
C ILE A 122 13.89 3.04 -8.60
N LYS A 123 15.10 2.56 -8.87
CA LYS A 123 15.78 2.64 -10.15
C LYS A 123 16.06 1.25 -10.71
N ALA A 124 16.48 1.17 -11.95
CA ALA A 124 16.97 -0.04 -12.59
C ALA A 124 18.43 0.15 -13.00
N ASP A 125 19.24 -0.89 -12.83
CA ASP A 125 20.59 -0.94 -13.35
C ASP A 125 20.62 -1.24 -14.86
N ASP A 126 21.81 -1.30 -15.44
CA ASP A 126 22.01 -1.59 -16.88
C ASP A 126 21.44 -2.95 -17.31
N GLN A 127 21.26 -3.86 -16.35
CA GLN A 127 20.65 -5.18 -16.57
C GLN A 127 19.14 -5.19 -16.25
N LYS A 128 18.53 -4.01 -16.05
CA LYS A 128 17.13 -3.82 -15.67
C LYS A 128 16.76 -4.45 -14.31
N ARG A 129 17.73 -4.67 -13.44
CA ARG A 129 17.46 -5.15 -12.08
C ARG A 129 17.09 -3.98 -11.19
N PRO A 130 16.00 -4.07 -10.42
CA PRO A 130 15.59 -2.99 -9.56
C PRO A 130 16.53 -2.83 -8.35
N TYR A 131 16.74 -1.60 -7.95
CA TYR A 131 17.43 -1.24 -6.71
C TYR A 131 16.84 0.03 -6.10
N ILE A 132 17.05 0.19 -4.79
CA ILE A 132 16.62 1.39 -4.07
C ILE A 132 17.83 2.33 -3.97
N GLU A 133 17.63 3.58 -4.39
CA GLU A 133 18.62 4.65 -4.22
C GLU A 133 18.16 5.60 -3.11
N ASP A 134 19.03 5.85 -2.14
CA ASP A 134 18.82 6.91 -1.16
C ASP A 134 19.22 8.26 -1.78
N ALA A 135 18.20 9.05 -2.12
CA ALA A 135 18.39 10.37 -2.70
C ALA A 135 18.50 11.49 -1.65
N THR A 136 18.38 11.18 -0.38
CA THR A 136 18.34 12.18 0.73
C THR A 136 19.62 13.03 0.76
N ALA A 137 20.78 12.43 0.45
CA ALA A 137 22.05 13.15 0.40
C ALA A 137 22.31 13.88 -0.91
N THR A 138 21.50 13.65 -1.92
CA THR A 138 21.62 14.36 -3.20
C THR A 138 21.28 15.82 -2.97
N LYS A 139 22.14 16.70 -3.41
CA LYS A 139 22.01 18.14 -3.17
C LYS A 139 20.64 18.67 -3.59
N GLY A 140 19.85 19.10 -2.61
CA GLY A 140 18.52 19.66 -2.81
C GLY A 140 17.37 18.62 -2.87
N TRP A 141 17.66 17.33 -2.85
CA TRP A 141 16.65 16.28 -2.74
C TRP A 141 16.31 16.02 -1.27
N ASN A 142 15.42 16.82 -0.76
CA ASN A 142 14.89 16.62 0.58
C ASN A 142 13.36 16.44 0.53
N PRO A 143 12.75 15.89 1.58
CA PRO A 143 11.31 15.63 1.61
C PRO A 143 10.45 16.81 1.17
N GLY A 144 10.70 17.99 1.71
CA GLY A 144 9.91 19.18 1.41
C GLY A 144 10.04 19.67 -0.04
N ALA A 145 11.25 19.61 -0.63
CA ALA A 145 11.47 20.00 -2.02
C ALA A 145 10.79 18.99 -2.99
N VAL A 146 10.90 17.70 -2.70
CA VAL A 146 10.29 16.64 -3.51
C VAL A 146 8.77 16.76 -3.50
N LEU A 147 8.16 16.90 -2.32
CA LEU A 147 6.70 17.04 -2.20
C LEU A 147 6.20 18.32 -2.87
N LYS A 148 6.90 19.43 -2.70
CA LYS A 148 6.55 20.69 -3.37
C LYS A 148 6.58 20.57 -4.89
N THR A 149 7.57 19.86 -5.43
CA THR A 149 7.72 19.66 -6.87
C THR A 149 6.65 18.73 -7.44
N ALA A 150 6.30 17.69 -6.68
CA ALA A 150 5.26 16.74 -7.08
C ALA A 150 3.86 17.34 -7.13
N GLY A 151 3.53 18.23 -6.21
CA GLY A 151 2.17 18.73 -6.00
C GLY A 151 1.23 17.70 -5.35
N ASP A 152 0.13 18.18 -4.79
CA ASP A 152 -0.81 17.34 -4.01
C ASP A 152 -1.51 16.27 -4.85
N GLU A 153 -1.77 16.54 -6.12
CA GLU A 153 -2.45 15.63 -7.05
C GLU A 153 -1.64 14.36 -7.35
N ASN A 154 -0.30 14.47 -7.27
CA ASN A 154 0.62 13.37 -7.52
C ASN A 154 1.08 12.65 -6.24
N ALA A 155 0.64 13.10 -5.09
CA ALA A 155 0.99 12.49 -3.81
C ALA A 155 0.00 11.39 -3.43
N SER A 156 0.50 10.25 -2.99
CA SER A 156 -0.31 9.11 -2.51
C SER A 156 0.19 8.64 -1.14
N HIS A 157 -0.73 8.33 -0.25
CA HIS A 157 -0.43 7.76 1.07
C HIS A 157 -0.64 6.24 1.08
N ALA A 158 -0.20 5.56 0.02
CA ALA A 158 -0.42 4.14 -0.17
C ALA A 158 0.13 3.27 0.98
N GLY A 159 1.23 3.67 1.61
CA GLY A 159 1.78 2.97 2.78
C GLY A 159 0.85 2.99 3.98
N ALA A 160 0.31 4.16 4.32
CA ALA A 160 -0.70 4.28 5.38
C ALA A 160 -1.98 3.49 5.02
N GLY A 161 -2.38 3.53 3.76
CA GLY A 161 -3.52 2.76 3.27
C GLY A 161 -3.32 1.25 3.36
N LYS A 162 -2.10 0.73 3.16
CA LYS A 162 -1.80 -0.68 3.39
C LYS A 162 -1.97 -1.06 4.87
N THR A 163 -1.51 -0.21 5.78
CA THR A 163 -1.71 -0.42 7.22
C THR A 163 -3.20 -0.55 7.55
N LEU A 164 -4.03 0.32 6.99
CA LEU A 164 -5.49 0.26 7.13
C LEU A 164 -6.06 -1.03 6.53
N PHE A 165 -5.65 -1.40 5.32
CA PHE A 165 -6.08 -2.64 4.67
C PHE A 165 -5.85 -3.87 5.54
N VAL A 166 -4.71 -3.93 6.23
CA VAL A 166 -4.39 -5.02 7.16
C VAL A 166 -5.20 -4.90 8.45
N ARG A 167 -5.28 -3.71 9.04
CA ARG A 167 -6.04 -3.44 10.27
C ARG A 167 -7.51 -3.80 10.13
N GLU A 168 -8.12 -3.40 9.03
CA GLU A 168 -9.54 -3.64 8.76
C GLU A 168 -9.84 -5.09 8.31
N GLY A 169 -8.82 -5.92 8.20
CA GLY A 169 -8.96 -7.34 7.88
C GLY A 169 -9.39 -7.62 6.44
N CYS A 170 -9.17 -6.70 5.52
CA CYS A 170 -9.55 -6.86 4.11
C CYS A 170 -8.94 -8.12 3.48
N TRP A 171 -7.72 -8.44 3.87
CA TRP A 171 -6.98 -9.63 3.43
C TRP A 171 -7.59 -10.97 3.86
N TRP A 172 -8.54 -10.98 4.79
CA TRP A 172 -9.26 -12.21 5.16
C TRP A 172 -10.28 -12.63 4.11
N CYS A 173 -10.79 -11.68 3.34
CA CYS A 173 -11.79 -11.93 2.31
C CYS A 173 -11.25 -11.74 0.89
N HIS A 174 -10.28 -10.86 0.72
CA HIS A 174 -9.66 -10.53 -0.55
C HIS A 174 -8.25 -11.07 -0.65
N THR A 175 -7.84 -11.45 -1.86
CA THR A 175 -6.48 -11.89 -2.18
C THR A 175 -5.86 -10.98 -3.25
N LEU A 176 -4.54 -11.07 -3.38
CA LEU A 176 -3.75 -10.53 -4.50
C LEU A 176 -3.16 -11.69 -5.33
N LEU A 177 -3.89 -12.78 -5.41
CA LEU A 177 -3.54 -13.94 -6.23
C LEU A 177 -4.25 -13.85 -7.58
N PRO A 178 -3.60 -14.26 -8.68
CA PRO A 178 -4.29 -14.33 -9.95
C PRO A 178 -5.44 -15.33 -9.82
N GLU A 179 -6.63 -14.88 -10.09
CA GLU A 179 -7.71 -15.81 -10.38
C GLU A 179 -7.39 -16.53 -11.71
N GLN A 180 -8.01 -17.67 -11.93
CA GLN A 180 -7.97 -18.35 -13.23
C GLN A 180 -8.82 -17.59 -14.27
N THR A 181 -8.75 -16.27 -14.23
CA THR A 181 -9.40 -15.37 -15.15
C THR A 181 -8.39 -14.88 -16.17
N GLN A 182 -8.84 -14.49 -17.32
CA GLN A 182 -7.98 -13.95 -18.38
C GLN A 182 -7.64 -12.47 -18.15
N ASP A 183 -7.99 -11.90 -17.00
CA ASP A 183 -7.80 -10.48 -16.69
C ASP A 183 -6.33 -10.03 -16.78
N TRP A 184 -5.40 -10.93 -16.45
CA TRP A 184 -3.97 -10.68 -16.58
C TRP A 184 -3.52 -10.39 -18.02
N GLN A 185 -4.23 -10.88 -19.02
CA GLN A 185 -3.91 -10.61 -20.42
C GLN A 185 -4.15 -9.14 -20.78
N VAL A 186 -5.03 -8.48 -20.05
CA VAL A 186 -5.40 -7.06 -20.30
C VAL A 186 -4.74 -6.12 -19.32
N PHE A 187 -4.66 -6.48 -18.05
CA PHE A 187 -4.26 -5.57 -16.97
C PHE A 187 -2.83 -5.79 -16.47
N GLY A 188 -2.20 -6.87 -16.78
CA GLY A 188 -0.82 -7.14 -16.40
C GLY A 188 -0.56 -8.61 -16.04
N ALA A 189 0.70 -8.97 -15.94
CA ALA A 189 1.12 -10.32 -15.59
C ALA A 189 0.68 -10.69 -14.16
N PRO A 190 0.41 -11.99 -13.91
CA PRO A 190 0.19 -12.46 -12.55
C PRO A 190 1.42 -12.21 -11.67
N PRO A 191 1.24 -12.04 -10.35
CA PRO A 191 2.34 -11.80 -9.45
C PRO A 191 3.29 -12.99 -9.43
N MET A 192 4.57 -12.68 -9.28
CA MET A 192 5.64 -13.66 -9.05
C MET A 192 5.99 -13.73 -7.56
N LEU A 193 6.65 -14.78 -7.15
CA LEU A 193 7.13 -14.92 -5.76
C LEU A 193 7.97 -13.72 -5.31
N GLY A 194 8.82 -13.19 -6.19
CA GLY A 194 9.62 -12.01 -5.91
C GLY A 194 8.82 -10.75 -5.60
N ASP A 195 7.57 -10.65 -6.04
CA ASP A 195 6.70 -9.50 -5.76
C ASP A 195 6.27 -9.43 -4.28
N PHE A 196 6.38 -10.53 -3.54
CA PHE A 196 6.05 -10.63 -2.12
C PHE A 196 7.29 -10.79 -1.23
N ASN A 197 8.48 -10.76 -1.82
CA ASN A 197 9.72 -10.91 -1.07
C ASN A 197 9.86 -9.78 -0.03
N GLY A 198 10.08 -10.16 1.23
CA GLY A 198 10.22 -9.23 2.36
C GLY A 198 8.93 -8.51 2.78
N GLU A 199 7.79 -8.83 2.20
CA GLU A 199 6.52 -8.22 2.58
C GLU A 199 6.02 -8.73 3.94
N SER A 200 5.93 -7.85 4.95
CA SER A 200 5.39 -8.15 6.28
C SER A 200 4.74 -6.91 6.91
N PRO A 201 3.48 -6.93 7.30
CA PRO A 201 2.49 -7.97 7.02
C PRO A 201 2.16 -8.03 5.53
N THR A 202 1.82 -9.21 5.06
CA THR A 202 1.45 -9.36 3.66
C THR A 202 0.01 -8.94 3.40
N ALA A 203 -0.20 -8.23 2.28
CA ALA A 203 -1.53 -7.98 1.74
C ALA A 203 -2.01 -9.09 0.77
N PHE A 204 -1.22 -10.15 0.62
CA PHE A 204 -1.47 -11.25 -0.28
C PHE A 204 -2.86 -11.89 -0.10
N GLY A 205 -3.32 -11.97 1.15
CA GLY A 205 -4.63 -12.50 1.49
C GLY A 205 -4.61 -14.00 1.83
N SER A 206 -5.63 -14.43 2.56
CA SER A 206 -5.74 -15.80 3.07
C SER A 206 -6.87 -16.59 2.44
N ASP A 207 -7.91 -15.94 1.94
CA ASP A 207 -9.11 -16.57 1.44
C ASP A 207 -9.80 -15.71 0.37
N ARG A 208 -10.52 -16.33 -0.55
CA ARG A 208 -11.30 -15.69 -1.61
C ARG A 208 -12.80 -15.72 -1.31
N LYS A 209 -13.20 -15.12 -0.23
CA LYS A 209 -14.64 -14.90 0.07
C LYS A 209 -15.22 -13.74 -0.75
N ALA A 210 -14.35 -12.94 -1.31
CA ALA A 210 -14.64 -11.76 -2.14
C ALA A 210 -13.73 -11.76 -3.37
N PRO A 211 -13.98 -10.90 -4.38
CA PRO A 211 -13.15 -10.80 -5.57
C PRO A 211 -11.68 -10.53 -5.24
N ASP A 212 -10.79 -11.13 -6.03
CA ASP A 212 -9.37 -10.82 -6.00
C ASP A 212 -9.12 -9.35 -6.36
N LEU A 213 -8.15 -8.72 -5.69
CA LEU A 213 -7.84 -7.31 -5.85
C LEU A 213 -6.61 -7.06 -6.73
N LEU A 214 -6.02 -8.10 -7.31
CA LEU A 214 -4.91 -7.93 -8.24
C LEU A 214 -5.34 -7.03 -9.40
N HIS A 215 -4.51 -6.04 -9.70
CA HIS A 215 -4.78 -5.03 -10.73
C HIS A 215 -6.12 -4.27 -10.57
N VAL A 216 -6.71 -4.25 -9.37
CA VAL A 216 -7.99 -3.56 -9.18
C VAL A 216 -7.92 -2.07 -9.54
N GLY A 217 -6.79 -1.41 -9.28
CA GLY A 217 -6.59 -0.02 -9.68
C GLY A 217 -6.55 0.21 -11.19
N SER A 218 -6.26 -0.84 -11.98
CA SER A 218 -6.36 -0.82 -13.45
C SER A 218 -7.74 -1.23 -13.95
N ARG A 219 -8.37 -2.21 -13.29
CA ARG A 219 -9.70 -2.71 -13.65
C ARG A 219 -10.82 -1.73 -13.27
N ASN A 220 -10.67 -1.05 -12.15
CA ASN A 220 -11.65 -0.09 -11.64
C ASN A 220 -10.92 1.09 -10.99
N SER A 221 -10.54 2.06 -11.79
CA SER A 221 -9.82 3.27 -11.36
C SER A 221 -10.73 4.38 -10.82
N SER A 222 -12.06 4.16 -10.74
CA SER A 222 -12.99 5.16 -10.25
C SER A 222 -12.89 5.34 -8.74
N ARG A 223 -12.44 6.51 -8.33
CA ARG A 223 -12.39 6.93 -6.92
C ARG A 223 -13.80 7.05 -6.34
N GLU A 224 -14.74 7.55 -7.12
CA GLU A 224 -16.14 7.70 -6.73
C GLU A 224 -16.78 6.34 -6.44
N TRP A 225 -16.50 5.34 -7.29
CA TRP A 225 -16.98 3.98 -7.05
C TRP A 225 -16.38 3.42 -5.75
N MET A 226 -15.09 3.64 -5.50
CA MET A 226 -14.43 3.19 -4.27
C MET A 226 -15.03 3.87 -3.04
N MET A 227 -15.35 5.17 -3.13
CA MET A 227 -16.02 5.90 -2.06
C MET A 227 -17.38 5.27 -1.71
N LEU A 228 -18.22 5.03 -2.70
CA LEU A 228 -19.52 4.38 -2.51
C LEU A 228 -19.35 2.97 -1.92
N HIS A 229 -18.40 2.21 -2.46
CA HIS A 229 -18.15 0.83 -2.06
C HIS A 229 -17.66 0.73 -0.60
N PHE A 230 -16.76 1.59 -0.17
CA PHE A 230 -16.27 1.58 1.23
C PHE A 230 -17.26 2.20 2.20
N TYR A 231 -17.97 3.26 1.81
CA TYR A 231 -18.97 3.87 2.68
C TYR A 231 -20.09 2.90 3.01
N ASN A 232 -20.74 2.35 1.99
CA ASN A 232 -21.67 1.25 2.12
C ASN A 232 -21.65 0.40 0.83
N PRO A 233 -21.09 -0.81 0.87
CA PRO A 233 -20.95 -1.65 -0.32
C PRO A 233 -22.28 -1.92 -1.04
N ARG A 234 -23.40 -1.86 -0.32
CA ARG A 234 -24.74 -2.11 -0.86
C ARG A 234 -25.24 -1.00 -1.79
N LEU A 235 -24.56 0.15 -1.80
CA LEU A 235 -24.81 1.21 -2.80
C LEU A 235 -24.42 0.80 -4.21
N VAL A 236 -23.37 -0.04 -4.35
CA VAL A 236 -22.85 -0.48 -5.66
C VAL A 236 -23.11 -1.96 -5.92
N GLN A 237 -23.31 -2.75 -4.87
CA GLN A 237 -23.59 -4.18 -4.92
C GLN A 237 -24.64 -4.53 -3.85
N PRO A 238 -25.93 -4.54 -4.19
CA PRO A 238 -27.03 -4.67 -3.22
C PRO A 238 -26.94 -5.87 -2.29
N HIS A 239 -26.37 -6.99 -2.74
CA HIS A 239 -26.23 -8.23 -1.98
C HIS A 239 -24.83 -8.40 -1.34
N SER A 240 -24.04 -7.34 -1.27
CA SER A 240 -22.69 -7.43 -0.71
C SER A 240 -22.72 -7.85 0.76
N ILE A 241 -21.88 -8.84 1.10
CA ILE A 241 -21.58 -9.25 2.47
C ILE A 241 -20.45 -8.46 3.12
N MET A 242 -19.76 -7.62 2.33
CA MET A 242 -18.69 -6.77 2.83
C MET A 242 -19.24 -5.82 3.90
N PRO A 243 -18.54 -5.63 5.03
CA PRO A 243 -18.92 -4.65 6.04
C PRO A 243 -18.82 -3.22 5.49
N ARG A 244 -19.47 -2.30 6.16
CA ARG A 244 -19.31 -0.87 5.92
C ARG A 244 -18.03 -0.39 6.58
N PHE A 245 -17.40 0.62 5.98
CA PHE A 245 -16.21 1.29 6.50
C PHE A 245 -16.41 2.80 6.57
N ASP A 246 -17.65 3.25 6.68
CA ASP A 246 -18.04 4.66 6.77
C ASP A 246 -17.37 5.40 7.93
N TYR A 247 -17.06 4.74 9.03
CA TYR A 247 -16.32 5.32 10.16
C TYR A 247 -14.90 5.82 9.78
N LEU A 248 -14.33 5.33 8.68
CA LEU A 248 -13.04 5.82 8.16
C LEU A 248 -13.11 7.24 7.57
N TRP A 249 -14.33 7.78 7.38
CA TRP A 249 -14.52 9.20 7.03
C TRP A 249 -14.19 10.12 8.19
N GLY A 250 -14.27 9.62 9.44
CA GLY A 250 -14.07 10.41 10.64
C GLY A 250 -15.35 11.15 11.08
N GLU A 251 -15.19 12.21 11.85
CA GLU A 251 -16.33 12.94 12.42
C GLU A 251 -16.84 14.08 11.53
N VAL A 252 -15.99 14.58 10.64
CA VAL A 252 -16.31 15.72 9.78
C VAL A 252 -15.99 15.44 8.31
N ASP A 253 -16.76 16.03 7.43
CA ASP A 253 -16.53 15.99 5.99
C ASP A 253 -15.39 16.93 5.53
N ALA A 254 -15.14 16.97 4.22
CA ALA A 254 -14.12 17.84 3.64
C ALA A 254 -14.36 19.35 3.88
N SER A 255 -15.59 19.75 4.18
CA SER A 255 -15.94 21.13 4.52
C SER A 255 -15.82 21.46 6.02
N GLY A 256 -15.51 20.46 6.85
CA GLY A 256 -15.48 20.56 8.31
C GLY A 256 -16.85 20.41 8.97
N LYS A 257 -17.89 20.07 8.21
CA LYS A 257 -19.22 19.81 8.75
C LYS A 257 -19.28 18.42 9.39
N LYS A 258 -19.90 18.34 10.57
CA LYS A 258 -20.10 17.07 11.26
C LYS A 258 -20.95 16.13 10.41
N ILE A 259 -20.50 14.88 10.26
CA ILE A 259 -21.21 13.82 9.56
C ILE A 259 -22.27 13.26 10.49
N ASP A 260 -23.51 13.21 10.01
CA ASP A 260 -24.64 12.63 10.72
C ASP A 260 -24.92 11.22 10.16
N TYR A 261 -24.22 10.24 10.73
CA TYR A 261 -24.35 8.83 10.34
C TYR A 261 -25.74 8.27 10.59
N ASN A 262 -26.39 8.66 11.69
CA ASN A 262 -27.73 8.18 12.03
C ASN A 262 -28.77 8.62 11.00
N LYS A 263 -28.73 9.91 10.64
CA LYS A 263 -29.60 10.44 9.58
C LYS A 263 -29.35 9.74 8.24
N TRP A 264 -28.09 9.49 7.90
CA TRP A 264 -27.74 8.79 6.68
C TRP A 264 -28.34 7.36 6.68
N ASP A 265 -28.26 6.65 7.79
CA ASP A 265 -28.81 5.32 7.93
C ASP A 265 -30.34 5.28 7.79
N GLU A 266 -31.03 6.23 8.41
CA GLU A 266 -32.49 6.38 8.27
C GLU A 266 -32.89 6.62 6.81
N GLU A 267 -32.16 7.48 6.11
CA GLU A 267 -32.41 7.76 4.68
C GLU A 267 -32.08 6.56 3.78
N PHE A 268 -31.04 5.82 4.10
CA PHE A 268 -30.67 4.59 3.37
C PHE A 268 -31.69 3.48 3.58
N ASP A 269 -32.20 3.31 4.80
CA ASP A 269 -33.26 2.36 5.10
C ASP A 269 -34.55 2.73 4.37
N ALA A 270 -34.91 4.01 4.31
CA ALA A 270 -36.04 4.49 3.52
C ALA A 270 -35.87 4.20 2.01
N TYR A 271 -34.66 4.33 1.48
CA TYR A 271 -34.36 3.97 0.10
C TYR A 271 -34.50 2.45 -0.12
N ARG A 272 -33.92 1.64 0.74
CA ARG A 272 -34.03 0.17 0.66
C ARG A 272 -35.47 -0.32 0.74
N ASP A 273 -36.27 0.33 1.56
CA ASP A 273 -37.69 0.01 1.74
C ASP A 273 -38.61 0.56 0.61
N GLY A 274 -38.04 1.20 -0.40
CA GLY A 274 -38.79 1.80 -1.51
C GLY A 274 -39.58 3.05 -1.17
N LYS A 275 -39.30 3.68 -0.02
CA LYS A 275 -39.91 4.93 0.44
C LYS A 275 -39.17 6.18 -0.09
N ARG A 276 -38.04 5.98 -0.72
CA ARG A 276 -37.20 6.99 -1.36
C ARG A 276 -36.66 6.46 -2.69
N ASP A 277 -36.68 7.27 -3.72
CA ASP A 277 -36.31 6.87 -5.09
C ASP A 277 -34.80 6.72 -5.28
N LEU A 278 -33.99 7.53 -4.58
CA LEU A 278 -32.53 7.56 -4.72
C LEU A 278 -31.86 7.31 -3.35
N PRO A 279 -30.70 6.64 -3.35
CA PRO A 279 -29.94 6.50 -2.12
C PRO A 279 -29.48 7.87 -1.59
N PRO A 280 -29.21 8.01 -0.29
CA PRO A 280 -28.62 9.23 0.25
C PRO A 280 -27.22 9.46 -0.31
N GLU A 281 -26.87 10.72 -0.49
CA GLU A 281 -25.51 11.10 -0.86
C GLU A 281 -24.54 10.74 0.26
N ILE A 282 -23.36 10.25 -0.11
CA ILE A 282 -22.28 10.03 0.85
C ILE A 282 -21.53 11.34 1.11
N PRO A 283 -21.06 11.59 2.33
CA PRO A 283 -20.28 12.77 2.62
C PRO A 283 -18.94 12.74 1.86
N THR A 284 -18.43 13.88 1.49
CA THR A 284 -17.07 14.02 1.01
C THR A 284 -16.09 13.78 2.16
N TYR A 285 -14.93 13.19 1.91
CA TYR A 285 -13.93 12.93 2.95
C TYR A 285 -12.83 14.00 2.98
N ALA A 286 -12.31 14.24 4.17
CA ALA A 286 -11.18 15.17 4.35
C ALA A 286 -9.90 14.66 3.67
N PRO A 287 -9.03 15.54 3.18
CA PRO A 287 -7.76 15.15 2.51
C PRO A 287 -6.86 14.22 3.33
N ASN A 288 -6.91 14.34 4.66
CA ASN A 288 -6.13 13.52 5.59
C ASN A 288 -6.94 12.42 6.28
N SER A 289 -8.09 12.02 5.72
CA SER A 289 -8.90 10.95 6.27
C SER A 289 -8.31 9.57 5.99
N GLU A 290 -8.56 8.62 6.88
CA GLU A 290 -8.12 7.23 6.72
C GLU A 290 -8.68 6.61 5.44
N ILE A 291 -9.93 6.93 5.10
CA ILE A 291 -10.53 6.41 3.86
C ILE A 291 -9.79 6.85 2.60
N ARG A 292 -9.29 8.09 2.55
CA ARG A 292 -8.47 8.53 1.42
C ARG A 292 -7.24 7.64 1.25
N TRP A 293 -6.54 7.35 2.33
CA TRP A 293 -5.33 6.53 2.29
C TRP A 293 -5.63 5.09 1.87
N LEU A 294 -6.72 4.52 2.36
CA LEU A 294 -7.16 3.18 1.95
C LEU A 294 -7.50 3.15 0.45
N ILE A 295 -8.24 4.12 -0.06
CA ILE A 295 -8.55 4.24 -1.49
C ILE A 295 -7.26 4.42 -2.30
N ASP A 296 -6.33 5.26 -1.86
CA ASP A 296 -5.04 5.45 -2.52
C ASP A 296 -4.25 4.13 -2.61
N PHE A 297 -4.24 3.35 -1.54
CA PHE A 297 -3.60 2.03 -1.54
C PHE A 297 -4.25 1.09 -2.55
N VAL A 298 -5.57 0.96 -2.51
CA VAL A 298 -6.31 0.05 -3.42
C VAL A 298 -6.16 0.47 -4.88
N LEU A 299 -6.24 1.76 -5.18
CA LEU A 299 -6.05 2.27 -6.55
C LEU A 299 -4.59 2.17 -7.04
N ASN A 300 -3.63 1.97 -6.16
CA ASN A 300 -2.24 1.67 -6.52
C ASN A 300 -1.96 0.18 -6.79
N MET A 301 -2.91 -0.70 -6.59
CA MET A 301 -2.84 -2.11 -6.99
C MET A 301 -3.04 -2.22 -8.51
N LYS A 302 -1.98 -1.97 -9.27
CA LYS A 302 -1.96 -1.91 -10.75
C LYS A 302 -1.12 -3.01 -11.34
#